data_e985c70ebcfed0b25e662c45e35ef729
#
_entry.id   e985c70ebcfed0b25e662c45e35ef729
#
_cell.length_a   1.000
_cell.length_b   1.000
_cell.length_c   1.000
_cell.angle_alpha   90.00
_cell.angle_beta   90.00
_cell.angle_gamma   90.00
#
_symmetry.space_group_name_H-M   'P 1'
#
loop_
_entity.id
_entity.type
_entity.pdbx_description
1 polymer ?
#
loop_
_entity_poly.entity_id
_entity_poly.type
_entity_poly.pdbx_seq_one_letter_code
_entity_poly.pdbx_strand_id
1 'polypeptide(L)'
;TEEARLTKALFKLAVDTVGYGDFTRAKRGAGGDPANRFLDHGNYLAYGLGATATWVLGLPHGLAVLHGKTRRGGLVFDIADLVKDAHILPQAFLSAMRGDEEQGFRQNCIEALTRSEALDFMIDTARVVALGTAALASGRPV
;
A
#
# COMPACT_ATOMS: atom_id res chain seq x y z
N THR A 1 1.77 16.73 -10.41
CA THR A 1 2.95 15.86 -10.57
C THR A 1 2.59 14.64 -11.38
N GLU A 2 3.59 13.98 -11.97
CA GLU A 2 3.40 12.74 -12.73
C GLU A 2 2.81 11.62 -11.85
N GLU A 3 3.28 11.49 -10.62
CA GLU A 3 2.74 10.56 -9.63
C GLU A 3 1.23 10.76 -9.43
N ALA A 4 0.79 12.00 -9.26
CA ALA A 4 -0.63 12.29 -9.07
C ALA A 4 -1.46 11.93 -10.32
N ARG A 5 -0.90 12.09 -11.52
CA ARG A 5 -1.54 11.70 -12.78
C ARG A 5 -1.68 10.18 -12.88
N LEU A 6 -0.61 9.45 -12.57
CA LEU A 6 -0.60 7.99 -12.58
C LEU A 6 -1.55 7.41 -11.52
N THR A 7 -1.57 7.98 -10.33
CA THR A 7 -2.49 7.57 -9.27
C THR A 7 -3.95 7.75 -9.69
N LYS A 8 -4.31 8.87 -10.32
CA LYS A 8 -5.67 9.08 -10.85
C LYS A 8 -6.02 8.07 -11.94
N ALA A 9 -5.08 7.76 -12.83
CA ALA A 9 -5.29 6.76 -13.87
C ALA A 9 -5.50 5.37 -13.28
N LEU A 10 -4.76 5.01 -12.23
CA LEU A 10 -4.90 3.75 -11.52
C LEU A 10 -6.26 3.63 -10.85
N PHE A 11 -6.71 4.67 -10.13
CA PHE A 11 -8.05 4.68 -9.54
C PHE A 11 -9.14 4.52 -10.60
N LYS A 12 -9.02 5.24 -11.72
CA LYS A 12 -9.98 5.11 -12.81
C LYS A 12 -10.00 3.70 -13.38
N LEU A 13 -8.84 3.12 -13.63
CA LEU A 13 -8.74 1.74 -14.13
C LEU A 13 -9.39 0.74 -13.16
N ALA A 14 -9.12 0.86 -11.87
CA ALA A 14 -9.71 -0.01 -10.86
C ALA A 14 -11.23 0.12 -10.81
N VAL A 15 -11.74 1.34 -10.81
CA VAL A 15 -13.19 1.65 -10.84
C VAL A 15 -13.85 1.06 -12.06
N ASP A 16 -13.27 1.29 -13.24
CA ASP A 16 -13.80 0.79 -14.52
C ASP A 16 -13.79 -0.76 -14.55
N THR A 17 -12.72 -1.38 -14.03
CA THR A 17 -12.56 -2.84 -14.02
C THR A 17 -13.60 -3.52 -13.12
N VAL A 18 -13.89 -2.96 -11.95
CA VAL A 18 -14.87 -3.54 -11.03
C VAL A 18 -16.30 -3.04 -11.25
N GLY A 19 -16.49 -2.02 -12.08
CA GLY A 19 -17.81 -1.45 -12.35
C GLY A 19 -18.38 -0.62 -11.20
N TYR A 20 -17.53 0.04 -10.40
CA TYR A 20 -17.96 0.79 -9.21
C TYR A 20 -18.78 2.06 -9.55
N GLY A 21 -18.58 2.63 -10.72
CA GLY A 21 -19.20 3.89 -11.14
C GLY A 21 -18.29 5.10 -10.90
N ASP A 22 -18.87 6.26 -10.59
CA ASP A 22 -18.10 7.49 -10.37
C ASP A 22 -17.40 7.46 -9.01
N PHE A 23 -16.10 7.72 -9.02
CA PHE A 23 -15.28 7.77 -7.81
C PHE A 23 -14.31 8.94 -7.84
N THR A 24 -14.23 9.64 -6.72
CA THR A 24 -13.21 10.66 -6.46
C THR A 24 -12.56 10.40 -5.11
N ARG A 25 -11.24 10.26 -5.12
CA ARG A 25 -10.49 10.07 -3.87
C ARG A 25 -10.56 11.34 -3.02
N ALA A 26 -11.22 11.24 -1.88
CA ALA A 26 -11.30 12.32 -0.90
C ALA A 26 -10.04 12.41 -0.04
N LYS A 27 -9.83 13.54 0.61
CA LYS A 27 -8.85 13.63 1.69
C LYS A 27 -9.23 12.64 2.79
N ARG A 28 -8.23 12.06 3.43
CA ARG A 28 -8.41 11.10 4.50
C ARG A 28 -9.40 11.61 5.56
N GLY A 29 -10.37 10.77 5.88
CA GLY A 29 -11.42 11.10 6.85
C GLY A 29 -12.50 12.06 6.35
N ALA A 30 -12.38 12.59 5.13
CA ALA A 30 -13.35 13.53 4.56
C ALA A 30 -14.32 12.89 3.56
N GLY A 31 -14.07 11.65 3.13
CA GLY A 31 -14.93 10.94 2.19
C GLY A 31 -16.12 10.31 2.88
N GLY A 32 -17.34 10.71 2.50
CA GLY A 32 -18.58 10.09 2.99
C GLY A 32 -18.93 8.78 2.31
N ASP A 33 -18.29 8.47 1.19
CA ASP A 33 -18.55 7.26 0.41
C ASP A 33 -17.80 6.05 0.99
N PRO A 34 -18.44 4.84 0.97
CA PRO A 34 -17.85 3.64 1.56
C PRO A 34 -16.46 3.29 1.03
N ALA A 35 -16.22 3.43 -0.27
CA ALA A 35 -14.93 3.11 -0.86
C ALA A 35 -13.81 3.99 -0.31
N ASN A 36 -14.05 5.29 -0.11
CA ASN A 36 -13.07 6.17 0.52
C ASN A 36 -12.72 5.75 1.95
N ARG A 37 -13.74 5.36 2.75
CA ARG A 37 -13.52 4.86 4.11
C ARG A 37 -12.73 3.55 4.10
N PHE A 38 -13.07 2.62 3.21
CA PHE A 38 -12.36 1.36 3.09
C PHE A 38 -10.91 1.57 2.62
N LEU A 39 -10.66 2.49 1.70
CA LEU A 39 -9.29 2.84 1.31
C LEU A 39 -8.49 3.39 2.48
N ASP A 40 -9.08 4.25 3.30
CA ASP A 40 -8.40 4.76 4.49
C ASP A 40 -8.05 3.63 5.46
N HIS A 41 -8.99 2.74 5.75
CA HIS A 41 -8.79 1.60 6.65
C HIS A 41 -7.80 0.58 6.09
N GLY A 42 -7.91 0.24 4.81
CA GLY A 42 -7.03 -0.71 4.15
C GLY A 42 -5.58 -0.22 4.07
N ASN A 43 -5.38 1.07 3.86
CA ASN A 43 -4.05 1.67 3.88
C ASN A 43 -3.36 1.49 5.23
N TYR A 44 -4.10 1.54 6.35
CA TYR A 44 -3.53 1.24 7.66
C TYR A 44 -3.08 -0.20 7.81
N LEU A 45 -3.81 -1.16 7.23
CA LEU A 45 -3.37 -2.56 7.22
C LEU A 45 -2.05 -2.71 6.45
N ALA A 46 -1.95 -2.10 5.28
CA ALA A 46 -0.72 -2.11 4.49
C ALA A 46 0.44 -1.44 5.23
N TYR A 47 0.21 -0.32 5.91
CA TYR A 47 1.24 0.35 6.72
C TYR A 47 1.66 -0.50 7.93
N GLY A 48 0.74 -1.21 8.55
CA GLY A 48 1.04 -2.17 9.62
C GLY A 48 1.96 -3.30 9.14
N LEU A 49 1.68 -3.85 7.97
CA LEU A 49 2.56 -4.86 7.35
C LEU A 49 3.92 -4.27 6.96
N GLY A 50 3.94 -3.06 6.39
CA GLY A 50 5.18 -2.35 6.06
C GLY A 50 6.05 -2.11 7.30
N ALA A 51 5.45 -1.72 8.41
CA ALA A 51 6.14 -1.56 9.69
C ALA A 51 6.68 -2.90 10.20
N THR A 52 5.90 -3.98 10.09
CA THR A 52 6.31 -5.33 10.48
C THR A 52 7.51 -5.80 9.65
N ALA A 53 7.46 -5.65 8.32
CA ALA A 53 8.56 -6.00 7.43
C ALA A 53 9.84 -5.22 7.77
N THR A 54 9.71 -3.92 8.00
CA THR A 54 10.82 -3.04 8.39
C THR A 54 11.45 -3.49 9.71
N TRP A 55 10.61 -3.84 10.69
CA TRP A 55 11.05 -4.32 12.00
C TRP A 55 11.75 -5.68 11.90
N VAL A 56 11.19 -6.63 11.16
CA VAL A 56 11.80 -7.97 10.94
C VAL A 56 13.18 -7.86 10.33
N LEU A 57 13.37 -6.92 9.40
CA LEU A 57 14.68 -6.69 8.75
C LEU A 57 15.65 -5.85 9.58
N GLY A 58 15.19 -5.29 10.71
CA GLY A 58 16.00 -4.38 11.53
C GLY A 58 16.35 -3.07 10.83
N LEU A 59 15.55 -2.64 9.87
CA LEU A 59 15.78 -1.41 9.10
C LEU A 59 15.19 -0.19 9.82
N PRO A 60 15.85 0.98 9.72
CA PRO A 60 15.29 2.22 10.25
C PRO A 60 14.01 2.62 9.53
N HIS A 61 12.92 2.85 10.25
CA HIS A 61 11.63 3.25 9.68
C HIS A 61 11.69 4.57 8.90
N GLY A 62 12.58 5.47 9.30
CA GLY A 62 12.76 6.76 8.65
C GLY A 62 13.62 6.73 7.38
N LEU A 63 14.24 5.59 7.05
CA LEU A 63 15.00 5.42 5.82
C LEU A 63 14.01 5.38 4.65
N ALA A 64 13.98 6.44 3.86
CA ALA A 64 13.13 6.51 2.67
C ALA A 64 13.94 6.21 1.42
N VAL A 65 13.36 5.43 0.51
CA VAL A 65 13.91 5.16 -0.83
C VAL A 65 13.19 6.02 -1.87
N LEU A 66 11.88 5.99 -1.88
CA LEU A 66 11.02 6.73 -2.81
C LEU A 66 10.44 8.01 -2.18
N HIS A 67 10.03 7.95 -0.93
CA HIS A 67 9.53 9.11 -0.21
C HIS A 67 10.66 10.06 0.22
N GLY A 68 10.44 11.35 0.14
CA GLY A 68 11.45 12.34 0.53
C GLY A 68 11.86 12.23 2.00
N LYS A 69 13.09 12.65 2.30
CA LYS A 69 13.72 12.57 3.63
C LYS A 69 12.92 13.25 4.76
N THR A 70 11.98 14.13 4.42
CA THR A 70 11.16 14.87 5.39
C THR A 70 9.96 14.08 5.91
N ARG A 71 9.59 12.95 5.27
CA ARG A 71 8.45 12.17 5.68
C ARG A 71 8.84 11.15 6.75
N ARG A 72 8.28 11.31 7.95
CA ARG A 72 8.46 10.32 9.03
C ARG A 72 7.92 8.96 8.59
N GLY A 73 8.71 7.91 8.81
CA GLY A 73 8.32 6.55 8.45
C GLY A 73 8.34 6.28 6.94
N GLY A 74 9.14 7.01 6.15
CA GLY A 74 9.18 6.90 4.70
C GLY A 74 9.38 5.47 4.20
N LEU A 75 10.25 4.69 4.84
CA LEU A 75 10.47 3.28 4.45
C LEU A 75 9.24 2.41 4.66
N VAL A 76 8.47 2.63 5.72
CA VAL A 76 7.22 1.90 5.96
C VAL A 76 6.22 2.15 4.83
N PHE A 77 6.12 3.39 4.36
CA PHE A 77 5.26 3.74 3.23
C PHE A 77 5.77 3.15 1.92
N ASP A 78 7.08 3.22 1.65
CA ASP A 78 7.69 2.61 0.46
C ASP A 78 7.39 1.12 0.38
N ILE A 79 7.52 0.39 1.49
CA ILE A 79 7.24 -1.04 1.55
C ILE A 79 5.74 -1.31 1.43
N ALA A 80 4.89 -0.54 2.10
CA ALA A 80 3.44 -0.69 2.01
C ALA A 80 2.91 -0.49 0.59
N ASP A 81 3.50 0.44 -0.17
CA ASP A 81 3.10 0.73 -1.54
C ASP A 81 3.32 -0.48 -2.49
N LEU A 82 4.19 -1.43 -2.15
CA LEU A 82 4.38 -2.66 -2.92
C LEU A 82 3.11 -3.52 -3.06
N VAL A 83 2.23 -3.47 -2.07
CA VAL A 83 1.05 -4.34 -2.00
C VAL A 83 -0.27 -3.58 -1.97
N LYS A 84 -0.23 -2.31 -1.60
CA LYS A 84 -1.42 -1.48 -1.35
C LYS A 84 -2.34 -1.41 -2.56
N ASP A 85 -1.80 -1.07 -3.72
CA ASP A 85 -2.59 -0.86 -4.92
C ASP A 85 -3.10 -2.16 -5.53
N ALA A 86 -2.37 -3.27 -5.35
CA ALA A 86 -2.77 -4.57 -5.85
C ALA A 86 -3.87 -5.24 -5.00
N HIS A 87 -3.87 -5.02 -3.69
CA HIS A 87 -4.76 -5.72 -2.77
C HIS A 87 -5.83 -4.83 -2.14
N ILE A 88 -5.44 -3.66 -1.62
CA ILE A 88 -6.35 -2.79 -0.89
C ILE A 88 -7.32 -2.08 -1.84
N LEU A 89 -6.80 -1.55 -2.94
CA LEU A 89 -7.59 -0.75 -3.87
C LEU A 89 -8.78 -1.52 -4.47
N PRO A 90 -8.60 -2.69 -5.12
CA PRO A 90 -9.72 -3.44 -5.65
C PRO A 90 -10.68 -3.94 -4.55
N GLN A 91 -10.15 -4.35 -3.39
CA GLN A 91 -10.98 -4.84 -2.29
C GLN A 91 -11.87 -3.73 -1.72
N ALA A 92 -11.39 -2.49 -1.67
CA ALA A 92 -12.18 -1.36 -1.19
C ALA A 92 -13.42 -1.12 -2.08
N PHE A 93 -13.27 -1.17 -3.40
CA PHE A 93 -14.40 -1.03 -4.32
C PHE A 93 -15.35 -2.24 -4.26
N LEU A 94 -14.82 -3.45 -4.25
CA LEU A 94 -15.65 -4.67 -4.17
C LEU A 94 -16.45 -4.71 -2.87
N SER A 95 -15.86 -4.37 -1.75
CA SER A 95 -16.55 -4.32 -0.46
C SER A 95 -17.60 -3.21 -0.42
N ALA A 96 -17.30 -2.04 -1.00
CA ALA A 96 -18.26 -0.95 -1.11
C ALA A 96 -19.48 -1.35 -1.96
N MET A 97 -19.26 -2.04 -3.08
CA MET A 97 -20.34 -2.53 -3.94
C MET A 97 -21.21 -3.58 -3.27
N ARG A 98 -20.61 -4.42 -2.43
CA ARG A 98 -21.34 -5.46 -1.66
C ARG A 98 -22.08 -4.90 -0.45
N GLY A 99 -21.75 -3.68 -0.02
CA GLY A 99 -22.27 -3.11 1.22
C GLY A 99 -21.67 -3.76 2.46
N ASP A 100 -20.41 -4.25 2.36
CA ASP A 100 -19.73 -4.85 3.50
C ASP A 100 -19.57 -3.84 4.65
N GLU A 101 -19.57 -4.34 5.88
CA GLU A 101 -19.16 -3.57 7.05
C GLU A 101 -17.62 -3.53 7.15
N GLU A 102 -17.10 -2.62 7.98
CA GLU A 102 -15.64 -2.45 8.16
C GLU A 102 -14.93 -3.74 8.58
N GLN A 103 -15.56 -4.54 9.44
CA GLN A 103 -14.99 -5.80 9.87
C GLN A 103 -14.88 -6.80 8.73
N GLY A 104 -15.92 -6.91 7.90
CA GLY A 104 -15.91 -7.77 6.71
C GLY A 104 -14.86 -7.32 5.71
N PHE A 105 -14.78 -6.02 5.42
CA PHE A 105 -13.74 -5.46 4.57
C PHE A 105 -12.33 -5.79 5.09
N ARG A 106 -12.08 -5.57 6.37
CA ARG A 106 -10.78 -5.85 7.00
C ARG A 106 -10.42 -7.33 6.88
N GLN A 107 -11.37 -8.22 7.14
CA GLN A 107 -11.16 -9.66 7.02
C GLN A 107 -10.82 -10.05 5.57
N ASN A 108 -11.55 -9.53 4.60
CA ASN A 108 -11.29 -9.77 3.18
C ASN A 108 -9.89 -9.28 2.74
N CYS A 109 -9.45 -8.12 3.26
CA CYS A 109 -8.08 -7.63 3.01
C CYS A 109 -7.04 -8.56 3.62
N ILE A 110 -7.21 -9.00 4.86
CA ILE A 110 -6.29 -9.91 5.54
C ILE A 110 -6.20 -11.24 4.78
N GLU A 111 -7.32 -11.79 4.36
CA GLU A 111 -7.35 -13.02 3.57
C GLU A 111 -6.62 -12.87 2.21
N ALA A 112 -6.85 -11.76 1.51
CA ALA A 112 -6.19 -11.47 0.25
C ALA A 112 -4.67 -11.33 0.42
N LEU A 113 -4.23 -10.57 1.42
CA LEU A 113 -2.82 -10.36 1.75
C LEU A 113 -2.14 -11.66 2.19
N THR A 114 -2.83 -12.49 2.97
CA THR A 114 -2.32 -13.80 3.42
C THR A 114 -2.19 -14.78 2.25
N ARG A 115 -3.22 -14.87 1.43
CA ARG A 115 -3.23 -15.78 0.26
C ARG A 115 -2.15 -15.45 -0.75
N SER A 116 -1.81 -14.19 -0.90
CA SER A 116 -0.75 -13.72 -1.82
C SER A 116 0.64 -13.71 -1.19
N GLU A 117 0.77 -14.15 0.06
CA GLU A 117 2.05 -14.11 0.81
C GLU A 117 2.67 -12.70 0.79
N ALA A 118 1.81 -11.68 0.94
CA ALA A 118 2.19 -10.28 0.78
C ALA A 118 3.32 -9.86 1.73
N LEU A 119 3.30 -10.31 2.97
CA LEU A 119 4.34 -9.97 3.94
C LEU A 119 5.71 -10.54 3.53
N ASP A 120 5.75 -11.78 3.06
CA ASP A 120 7.00 -12.42 2.60
C ASP A 120 7.54 -11.67 1.37
N PHE A 121 6.68 -11.33 0.42
CA PHE A 121 7.04 -10.51 -0.74
C PHE A 121 7.60 -9.14 -0.32
N MET A 122 6.99 -8.47 0.65
CA MET A 122 7.45 -7.18 1.16
C MET A 122 8.82 -7.30 1.82
N ILE A 123 9.03 -8.33 2.65
CA ILE A 123 10.30 -8.60 3.31
C ILE A 123 11.39 -8.89 2.29
N ASP A 124 11.14 -9.77 1.34
CA ASP A 124 12.11 -10.15 0.31
C ASP A 124 12.48 -8.98 -0.59
N THR A 125 11.50 -8.21 -1.04
CA THR A 125 11.73 -7.03 -1.87
C THR A 125 12.53 -5.97 -1.13
N ALA A 126 12.15 -5.66 0.12
CA ALA A 126 12.86 -4.69 0.93
C ALA A 126 14.31 -5.14 1.25
N ARG A 127 14.52 -6.43 1.45
CA ARG A 127 15.86 -7.01 1.65
C ARG A 127 16.74 -6.81 0.41
N VAL A 128 16.22 -7.12 -0.78
CA VAL A 128 16.95 -6.96 -2.04
C VAL A 128 17.31 -5.49 -2.28
N VAL A 129 16.38 -4.57 -2.07
CA VAL A 129 16.62 -3.13 -2.23
C VAL A 129 17.66 -2.64 -1.22
N ALA A 130 17.56 -3.04 0.05
CA ALA A 130 18.52 -2.65 1.09
C ALA A 130 19.93 -3.18 0.81
N LEU A 131 20.07 -4.42 0.36
CA LEU A 131 21.35 -5.01 -0.02
C LEU A 131 21.92 -4.33 -1.28
N GLY A 132 21.09 -4.05 -2.29
CA GLY A 132 21.49 -3.32 -3.48
C GLY A 132 21.98 -1.91 -3.16
N THR A 133 21.28 -1.19 -2.31
CA THR A 133 21.69 0.14 -1.82
C THR A 133 23.00 0.07 -1.06
N ALA A 134 23.19 -0.92 -0.19
CA ALA A 134 24.43 -1.12 0.56
C ALA A 134 25.60 -1.46 -0.39
N ALA A 135 25.38 -2.29 -1.40
CA ALA A 135 26.37 -2.64 -2.41
C ALA A 135 26.80 -1.41 -3.21
N LEU A 136 25.87 -0.55 -3.64
CA LEU A 136 26.17 0.70 -4.32
C LEU A 136 27.00 1.66 -3.45
N ALA A 137 26.63 1.82 -2.19
CA ALA A 137 27.36 2.67 -1.24
C ALA A 137 28.79 2.18 -0.97
N SER A 138 29.01 0.86 -1.05
CA SER A 138 30.34 0.26 -0.87
C SER A 138 31.17 0.13 -2.14
N GLY A 139 30.63 0.53 -3.30
CA GLY A 139 31.26 0.38 -4.61
C GLY A 139 31.36 -1.08 -5.09
N ARG A 140 30.61 -2.00 -4.49
CA ARG A 140 30.57 -3.41 -4.92
C ARG A 140 29.50 -3.63 -5.98
N PRO A 141 29.72 -4.50 -6.98
CA PRO A 141 28.68 -4.88 -7.91
C PRO A 141 27.55 -5.60 -7.17
N VAL A 142 26.33 -5.34 -7.61
CA VAL A 142 25.11 -5.96 -7.08
C VAL A 142 25.00 -7.42 -7.54
#